data_ea623015779473ea384f3ffb90405e95
#
_entry.id   ea623015779473ea384f3ffb90405e95
#
_cell.length_a   1.000
_cell.length_b   1.000
_cell.length_c   1.000
_cell.angle_alpha   90.00
_cell.angle_beta   90.00
_cell.angle_gamma   90.00
#
_symmetry.space_group_name_H-M   'P 1'
#
loop_
_entity.id
_entity.type
_entity.pdbx_description
1 polymer ?
#
loop_
_entity_poly.entity_id
_entity_poly.type
_entity_poly.pdbx_seq_one_letter_code
_entity_poly.pdbx_strand_id
1 'polypeptide(L)'
;MWSALATLALVCTLSVFNGFQDLVTTFFTAFDSQLKITAVRGKVFDGQDKRVLQLKKMPDVEVYSESLEDNVMVQYQGRQAMAVVKGVEDNFDQLTPIDSILFGRGDLLLHDEVVDYAIPGIQLLSTLGSGIRFLDPLEIYAPRRGAKVNMANPSTAFVTGNLFSSGLVLL
;
A
#
# COMPACT_ATOMS: atom_id res chain seq x y z
N MET A 1 -14.49 -8.66 -49.42
CA MET A 1 -14.61 -7.42 -48.63
C MET A 1 -15.14 -7.65 -47.23
N TRP A 2 -16.24 -8.39 -47.04
CA TRP A 2 -16.80 -8.64 -45.69
C TRP A 2 -15.86 -9.39 -44.75
N SER A 3 -15.11 -10.38 -45.26
CA SER A 3 -14.12 -11.12 -44.44
C SER A 3 -12.97 -10.24 -43.90
N ALA A 4 -12.47 -9.32 -44.73
CA ALA A 4 -11.42 -8.40 -44.32
C ALA A 4 -11.90 -7.44 -43.22
N LEU A 5 -13.16 -6.97 -43.31
CA LEU A 5 -13.75 -6.10 -42.30
C LEU A 5 -13.94 -6.84 -40.96
N ALA A 6 -14.40 -8.09 -41.02
CA ALA A 6 -14.60 -8.94 -39.87
C ALA A 6 -13.26 -9.25 -39.19
N THR A 7 -12.20 -9.57 -39.95
CA THR A 7 -10.86 -9.83 -39.43
C THR A 7 -10.26 -8.58 -38.76
N LEU A 8 -10.44 -7.41 -39.41
CA LEU A 8 -9.98 -6.15 -38.84
C LEU A 8 -10.64 -5.87 -37.48
N ALA A 9 -11.97 -6.01 -37.42
CA ALA A 9 -12.70 -5.80 -36.15
C ALA A 9 -12.24 -6.77 -35.05
N LEU A 10 -12.03 -8.03 -35.41
CA LEU A 10 -11.57 -9.05 -34.46
C LEU A 10 -10.15 -8.74 -33.93
N VAL A 11 -9.22 -8.36 -34.80
CA VAL A 11 -7.86 -7.98 -34.41
C VAL A 11 -7.87 -6.73 -33.50
N CYS A 12 -8.65 -5.72 -33.85
CA CYS A 12 -8.79 -4.53 -33.04
C CYS A 12 -9.34 -4.86 -31.64
N THR A 13 -10.38 -5.69 -31.58
CA THR A 13 -10.98 -6.09 -30.28
C THR A 13 -10.01 -6.88 -29.42
N LEU A 14 -9.28 -7.84 -30.00
CA LEU A 14 -8.27 -8.62 -29.30
C LEU A 14 -7.11 -7.73 -28.81
N SER A 15 -6.66 -6.78 -29.64
CA SER A 15 -5.59 -5.84 -29.24
C SER A 15 -5.99 -4.97 -28.06
N VAL A 16 -7.22 -4.44 -28.07
CA VAL A 16 -7.74 -3.65 -26.94
C VAL A 16 -7.87 -4.52 -25.69
N PHE A 17 -8.37 -5.74 -25.83
CA PHE A 17 -8.53 -6.66 -24.71
C PHE A 17 -7.17 -7.05 -24.08
N ASN A 18 -6.18 -7.37 -24.91
CA ASN A 18 -4.83 -7.69 -24.44
C ASN A 18 -4.20 -6.48 -23.72
N GLY A 19 -4.29 -5.28 -24.31
CA GLY A 19 -3.78 -4.07 -23.67
C GLY A 19 -4.48 -3.76 -22.34
N PHE A 20 -5.78 -4.03 -22.26
CA PHE A 20 -6.51 -3.89 -20.99
C PHE A 20 -6.06 -4.92 -19.95
N GLN A 21 -5.86 -6.18 -20.35
CA GLN A 21 -5.34 -7.21 -19.44
C GLN A 21 -3.95 -6.86 -18.90
N ASP A 22 -3.04 -6.39 -19.76
CA ASP A 22 -1.70 -5.98 -19.35
C ASP A 22 -1.76 -4.81 -18.35
N LEU A 23 -2.63 -3.84 -18.60
CA LEU A 23 -2.84 -2.70 -17.72
C LEU A 23 -3.39 -3.14 -16.37
N VAL A 24 -4.43 -3.97 -16.35
CA VAL A 24 -5.02 -4.52 -15.12
C VAL A 24 -3.98 -5.33 -14.34
N THR A 25 -3.24 -6.19 -15.01
CA THR A 25 -2.19 -7.01 -14.38
C THR A 25 -1.13 -6.10 -13.74
N THR A 26 -0.66 -5.10 -14.46
CA THR A 26 0.35 -4.16 -13.94
C THR A 26 -0.13 -3.45 -12.69
N PHE A 27 -1.36 -2.94 -12.66
CA PHE A 27 -1.89 -2.25 -11.49
C PHE A 27 -2.14 -3.18 -10.30
N PHE A 28 -2.67 -4.39 -10.53
CA PHE A 28 -2.95 -5.31 -9.43
C PHE A 28 -1.71 -6.00 -8.88
N THR A 29 -0.71 -6.30 -9.72
CA THR A 29 0.53 -6.94 -9.25
C THR A 29 1.54 -5.95 -8.68
N ALA A 30 1.37 -4.66 -8.93
CA ALA A 30 2.29 -3.64 -8.41
C ALA A 30 2.34 -3.57 -6.87
N PHE A 31 1.31 -4.06 -6.16
CA PHE A 31 1.25 -4.09 -4.70
C PHE A 31 1.35 -5.50 -4.10
N ASP A 32 1.20 -6.52 -4.92
CA ASP A 32 1.23 -7.91 -4.46
C ASP A 32 2.53 -8.59 -4.88
N SER A 33 3.25 -9.08 -3.88
CA SER A 33 4.40 -9.96 -4.10
C SER A 33 3.98 -11.28 -4.74
N GLN A 34 4.88 -11.94 -5.47
CA GLN A 34 4.64 -13.24 -6.11
C GLN A 34 4.18 -14.31 -5.10
N LEU A 35 4.64 -14.21 -3.85
CA LEU A 35 4.24 -15.07 -2.76
C LEU A 35 3.97 -14.24 -1.51
N LYS A 36 2.75 -14.35 -0.96
CA LYS A 36 2.35 -13.70 0.29
C LYS A 36 2.06 -14.76 1.35
N ILE A 37 2.77 -14.69 2.48
CA ILE A 37 2.56 -15.56 3.62
C ILE A 37 1.75 -14.79 4.67
N THR A 38 0.61 -15.32 5.05
CA THR A 38 -0.27 -14.71 6.03
C THR A 38 -0.51 -15.63 7.23
N ALA A 39 -0.83 -15.03 8.38
CA ALA A 39 -1.18 -15.80 9.57
C ALA A 39 -2.50 -16.54 9.37
N VAL A 40 -2.53 -17.85 9.71
CA VAL A 40 -3.76 -18.65 9.70
C VAL A 40 -4.74 -18.19 10.78
N ARG A 41 -4.23 -17.69 11.89
CA ARG A 41 -5.04 -17.16 13.00
C ARG A 41 -4.43 -15.83 13.46
N GLY A 42 -5.29 -14.83 13.65
CA GLY A 42 -4.87 -13.47 14.01
C GLY A 42 -4.40 -12.66 12.82
N LYS A 43 -3.82 -11.48 13.08
CA LYS A 43 -3.35 -10.56 12.05
C LYS A 43 -1.85 -10.69 11.76
N VAL A 44 -1.09 -11.24 12.68
CA VAL A 44 0.37 -11.33 12.60
C VAL A 44 0.87 -12.67 13.11
N PHE A 45 2.05 -13.04 12.65
CA PHE A 45 2.85 -14.15 13.15
C PHE A 45 4.24 -13.65 13.55
N ASP A 46 4.98 -14.47 14.28
CA ASP A 46 6.34 -14.14 14.69
C ASP A 46 7.31 -14.33 13.53
N GLY A 47 7.92 -13.25 13.05
CA GLY A 47 8.95 -13.28 12.00
C GLY A 47 10.22 -14.03 12.41
N GLN A 48 10.42 -14.30 13.71
CA GLN A 48 11.53 -15.10 14.25
C GLN A 48 11.23 -16.62 14.32
N ASP A 49 10.04 -17.05 13.88
CA ASP A 49 9.73 -18.49 13.81
C ASP A 49 10.77 -19.21 12.93
N LYS A 50 11.24 -20.38 13.40
CA LYS A 50 12.27 -21.19 12.72
C LYS A 50 11.93 -21.47 11.25
N ARG A 51 10.65 -21.65 10.95
CA ARG A 51 10.16 -21.89 9.58
C ARG A 51 10.33 -20.67 8.70
N VAL A 52 10.07 -19.48 9.23
CA VAL A 52 10.26 -18.20 8.54
C VAL A 52 11.75 -17.96 8.28
N LEU A 53 12.60 -18.20 9.30
CA LEU A 53 14.05 -18.07 9.16
C LEU A 53 14.65 -19.08 8.16
N GLN A 54 14.07 -20.27 8.03
CA GLN A 54 14.47 -21.24 7.00
C GLN A 54 14.09 -20.74 5.61
N LEU A 55 12.88 -20.19 5.46
CA LEU A 55 12.40 -19.63 4.21
C LEU A 55 13.30 -18.47 3.73
N LYS A 56 13.69 -17.55 4.61
CA LYS A 56 14.62 -16.46 4.30
C LYS A 56 15.98 -16.93 3.75
N LYS A 57 16.38 -18.17 4.05
CA LYS A 57 17.65 -18.76 3.63
C LYS A 57 17.55 -19.64 2.37
N MET A 58 16.35 -19.80 1.82
CA MET A 58 16.18 -20.62 0.62
C MET A 58 16.79 -19.92 -0.59
N PRO A 59 17.58 -20.63 -1.43
CA PRO A 59 18.23 -20.05 -2.60
C PRO A 59 17.23 -19.56 -3.67
N ASP A 60 16.02 -20.07 -3.64
CA ASP A 60 14.95 -19.70 -4.58
C ASP A 60 14.19 -18.42 -4.15
N VAL A 61 14.48 -17.87 -2.96
CA VAL A 61 13.91 -16.63 -2.47
C VAL A 61 14.89 -15.49 -2.74
N GLU A 62 14.61 -14.70 -3.75
CA GLU A 62 15.45 -13.59 -4.18
C GLU A 62 15.32 -12.40 -3.24
N VAL A 63 14.10 -12.02 -2.91
CA VAL A 63 13.79 -10.92 -1.99
C VAL A 63 12.76 -11.36 -0.97
N TYR A 64 13.02 -11.10 0.29
CA TYR A 64 12.09 -11.29 1.40
C TYR A 64 11.88 -9.95 2.12
N SER A 65 10.63 -9.55 2.28
CA SER A 65 10.25 -8.33 3.01
C SER A 65 9.07 -8.62 3.92
N GLU A 66 9.08 -8.00 5.09
CA GLU A 66 7.97 -8.07 6.04
C GLU A 66 7.04 -6.89 5.84
N SER A 67 5.75 -7.12 5.94
CA SER A 67 4.75 -6.06 5.89
C SER A 67 3.70 -6.24 6.96
N LEU A 68 3.18 -5.12 7.46
CA LEU A 68 2.12 -5.08 8.44
C LEU A 68 0.97 -4.22 7.91
N GLU A 69 -0.22 -4.78 7.83
CA GLU A 69 -1.42 -4.07 7.41
C GLU A 69 -2.39 -3.91 8.60
N ASP A 70 -2.87 -2.69 8.80
CA ASP A 70 -3.93 -2.44 9.78
C ASP A 70 -4.86 -1.30 9.35
N ASN A 71 -6.11 -1.35 9.86
CA ASN A 71 -7.07 -0.30 9.67
C ASN A 71 -6.79 0.83 10.66
N VAL A 72 -6.65 2.03 10.16
CA VAL A 72 -6.36 3.22 10.95
C VAL A 72 -7.34 4.33 10.62
N MET A 73 -7.52 5.24 11.54
CA MET A 73 -8.15 6.52 11.26
C MET A 73 -7.07 7.53 10.90
N VAL A 74 -7.24 8.18 9.77
CA VAL A 74 -6.36 9.25 9.30
C VAL A 74 -7.10 10.56 9.47
N GLN A 75 -6.42 11.55 10.06
CA GLN A 75 -6.95 12.90 10.22
C GLN A 75 -6.05 13.90 9.48
N TYR A 76 -6.69 14.84 8.81
CA TYR A 76 -6.03 15.94 8.11
C TYR A 76 -6.89 17.20 8.20
N GLN A 77 -6.34 18.27 8.78
CA GLN A 77 -7.02 19.56 8.93
C GLN A 77 -8.45 19.44 9.52
N GLY A 78 -8.62 18.58 10.51
CA GLY A 78 -9.91 18.35 11.19
C GLY A 78 -10.88 17.39 10.46
N ARG A 79 -10.56 16.93 9.25
CA ARG A 79 -11.31 15.90 8.54
C ARG A 79 -10.74 14.53 8.83
N GLN A 80 -11.60 13.53 8.88
CA GLN A 80 -11.22 12.16 9.24
C GLN A 80 -11.67 11.18 8.17
N ALA A 81 -10.84 10.18 7.91
CA ALA A 81 -11.16 9.06 7.03
C ALA A 81 -10.59 7.76 7.60
N MET A 82 -11.25 6.65 7.30
CA MET A 82 -10.70 5.32 7.56
C MET A 82 -9.83 4.90 6.37
N ALA A 83 -8.63 4.41 6.68
CA ALA A 83 -7.72 3.92 5.66
C ALA A 83 -7.04 2.63 6.13
N VAL A 84 -6.54 1.85 5.18
CA VAL A 84 -5.65 0.73 5.45
C VAL A 84 -4.22 1.25 5.32
N VAL A 85 -3.43 1.15 6.36
CA VAL A 85 -2.00 1.46 6.32
C VAL A 85 -1.21 0.16 6.20
N LYS A 86 -0.30 0.13 5.25
CA LYS A 86 0.66 -0.94 5.03
C LYS A 86 2.05 -0.44 5.41
N GLY A 87 2.57 -0.89 6.55
CA GLY A 87 3.96 -0.69 6.91
C GLY A 87 4.81 -1.72 6.20
N VAL A 88 5.93 -1.30 5.64
CA VAL A 88 6.85 -2.12 4.86
C VAL A 88 8.29 -1.89 5.30
N GLU A 89 9.17 -2.84 5.01
CA GLU A 89 10.62 -2.69 5.20
C GLU A 89 11.26 -1.84 4.10
N ASP A 90 12.47 -1.34 4.34
CA ASP A 90 13.23 -0.47 3.41
C ASP A 90 13.54 -1.14 2.05
N ASN A 91 13.54 -2.47 2.01
CA ASN A 91 13.78 -3.23 0.80
C ASN A 91 12.52 -3.50 -0.05
N PHE A 92 11.40 -2.86 0.27
CA PHE A 92 10.13 -3.09 -0.40
C PHE A 92 10.16 -2.66 -1.88
N ASP A 93 11.00 -1.71 -2.24
CA ASP A 93 11.26 -1.28 -3.62
C ASP A 93 11.81 -2.41 -4.50
N GLN A 94 12.60 -3.31 -3.91
CA GLN A 94 13.13 -4.48 -4.61
C GLN A 94 12.08 -5.55 -4.89
N LEU A 95 11.03 -5.59 -4.06
CA LEU A 95 9.94 -6.55 -4.20
C LEU A 95 8.88 -6.07 -5.20
N THR A 96 8.69 -4.78 -5.30
CA THR A 96 7.57 -4.17 -6.00
C THR A 96 8.03 -2.94 -6.78
N PRO A 97 7.75 -2.82 -8.09
CA PRO A 97 8.09 -1.64 -8.89
C PRO A 97 7.18 -0.45 -8.53
N ILE A 98 7.34 0.10 -7.33
CA ILE A 98 6.50 1.19 -6.81
C ILE A 98 6.57 2.42 -7.72
N ASP A 99 7.71 2.71 -8.30
CA ASP A 99 7.91 3.86 -9.19
C ASP A 99 6.91 3.88 -10.36
N SER A 100 6.45 2.69 -10.79
CA SER A 100 5.49 2.57 -11.89
C SER A 100 4.07 3.01 -11.55
N ILE A 101 3.74 3.10 -10.26
CA ILE A 101 2.40 3.41 -9.75
C ILE A 101 2.35 4.73 -8.97
N LEU A 102 3.50 5.38 -8.78
CA LEU A 102 3.55 6.71 -8.19
C LEU A 102 2.94 7.74 -9.15
N PHE A 103 2.04 8.55 -8.62
CA PHE A 103 1.44 9.65 -9.35
C PHE A 103 2.33 10.88 -9.28
N GLY A 104 2.79 11.35 -10.45
CA GLY A 104 3.63 12.53 -10.57
C GLY A 104 5.11 12.24 -10.29
N ARG A 105 5.82 13.23 -9.75
CA ARG A 105 7.22 13.13 -9.34
C ARG A 105 7.29 12.86 -7.85
N GLY A 106 7.00 11.65 -7.44
CA GLY A 106 7.22 11.19 -6.06
C GLY A 106 8.34 10.16 -6.04
N ASP A 107 9.10 10.13 -4.95
CA ASP A 107 10.06 9.08 -4.67
C ASP A 107 9.51 8.20 -3.54
N LEU A 108 9.88 6.93 -3.52
CA LEU A 108 9.61 6.05 -2.38
C LEU A 108 10.54 6.43 -1.24
N LEU A 109 10.20 7.51 -0.56
CA LEU A 109 10.87 7.90 0.68
C LEU A 109 9.92 7.61 1.83
N LEU A 110 10.30 6.65 2.70
CA LEU A 110 9.50 6.25 3.87
C LEU A 110 10.06 6.82 5.17
N HIS A 111 11.36 7.06 5.22
CA HIS A 111 12.03 7.57 6.41
C HIS A 111 13.20 8.47 6.04
N ASP A 112 13.37 9.55 6.79
CA ASP A 112 14.55 10.42 6.79
C ASP A 112 15.05 10.52 8.24
N GLU A 113 16.22 11.11 8.47
CA GLU A 113 16.83 11.23 9.80
C GLU A 113 15.90 11.82 10.88
N VAL A 114 14.91 12.59 10.48
CA VAL A 114 14.05 13.38 11.38
C VAL A 114 12.56 13.09 11.21
N VAL A 115 12.12 12.57 10.04
CA VAL A 115 10.71 12.53 9.66
C VAL A 115 10.33 11.20 9.03
N ASP A 116 9.18 10.70 9.44
CA ASP A 116 8.54 9.54 8.81
C ASP A 116 7.59 10.00 7.71
N TYR A 117 7.63 9.29 6.57
CA TYR A 117 6.82 9.58 5.40
C TYR A 117 5.84 8.46 5.10
N ALA A 118 4.80 8.82 4.38
CA ALA A 118 3.83 7.90 3.81
C ALA A 118 3.52 8.27 2.36
N ILE A 119 3.08 7.28 1.61
CA ILE A 119 2.56 7.45 0.25
C ILE A 119 1.06 7.18 0.29
N PRO A 120 0.23 8.22 0.45
CA PRO A 120 -1.21 8.05 0.48
C PRO A 120 -1.77 7.78 -0.91
N GLY A 121 -2.86 7.00 -0.97
CA GLY A 121 -3.63 6.82 -2.19
C GLY A 121 -4.34 8.10 -2.61
N ILE A 122 -4.46 8.33 -3.91
CA ILE A 122 -5.08 9.54 -4.48
C ILE A 122 -6.53 9.73 -4.02
N GLN A 123 -7.25 8.65 -3.74
CA GLN A 123 -8.62 8.72 -3.23
C GLN A 123 -8.70 9.35 -1.85
N LEU A 124 -7.66 9.21 -1.03
CA LEU A 124 -7.58 9.83 0.29
C LEU A 124 -7.55 11.36 0.21
N LEU A 125 -6.92 11.93 -0.83
CA LEU A 125 -6.94 13.37 -1.11
C LEU A 125 -8.36 13.91 -1.24
N SER A 126 -9.19 13.24 -2.03
CA SER A 126 -10.58 13.65 -2.25
C SER A 126 -11.42 13.49 -0.99
N THR A 127 -11.22 12.41 -0.25
CA THR A 127 -11.96 12.12 0.99
C THR A 127 -11.63 13.12 2.10
N LEU A 128 -10.36 13.48 2.25
CA LEU A 128 -9.90 14.44 3.25
C LEU A 128 -9.95 15.90 2.74
N GLY A 129 -10.26 16.11 1.45
CA GLY A 129 -10.41 17.43 0.86
C GLY A 129 -9.14 18.27 0.86
N SER A 130 -7.99 17.63 0.71
CA SER A 130 -6.67 18.27 0.71
C SER A 130 -6.31 18.96 -0.62
N GLY A 131 -7.16 18.85 -1.64
CA GLY A 131 -6.91 19.38 -2.97
C GLY A 131 -5.99 18.50 -3.80
N ILE A 132 -4.80 18.99 -4.21
CA ILE A 132 -3.90 18.27 -5.12
C ILE A 132 -2.87 17.43 -4.36
N ARG A 133 -2.52 17.83 -3.15
CA ARG A 133 -1.52 17.15 -2.30
C ARG A 133 -1.69 17.49 -0.83
N PHE A 134 -1.13 16.66 0.03
CA PHE A 134 -1.02 16.97 1.46
C PHE A 134 0.18 17.89 1.69
N LEU A 135 -0.06 19.04 2.33
CA LEU A 135 0.97 20.03 2.69
C LEU A 135 1.39 19.89 4.15
N ASP A 136 0.43 19.51 5.00
CA ASP A 136 0.63 19.26 6.42
C ASP A 136 0.76 17.76 6.67
N PRO A 137 1.31 17.34 7.82
CA PRO A 137 1.39 15.94 8.17
C PRO A 137 0.00 15.31 8.35
N LEU A 138 -0.10 14.06 7.97
CA LEU A 138 -1.25 13.20 8.24
C LEU A 138 -1.15 12.68 9.67
N GLU A 139 -2.15 12.91 10.49
CA GLU A 139 -2.26 12.32 11.81
C GLU A 139 -2.90 10.94 11.70
N ILE A 140 -2.17 9.91 12.13
CA ILE A 140 -2.63 8.52 12.07
C ILE A 140 -2.95 8.03 13.47
N TYR A 141 -4.13 7.43 13.61
CA TYR A 141 -4.61 6.82 14.83
C TYR A 141 -4.78 5.32 14.62
N ALA A 142 -3.81 4.54 15.07
CA ALA A 142 -3.82 3.09 15.00
C ALA A 142 -4.36 2.47 16.30
N PRO A 143 -5.29 1.51 16.26
CA PRO A 143 -5.79 0.87 17.45
C PRO A 143 -4.67 0.07 18.14
N ARG A 144 -4.47 0.30 19.43
CA ARG A 144 -3.49 -0.43 20.22
C ARG A 144 -3.97 -1.86 20.48
N ARG A 145 -3.16 -2.83 20.11
CA ARG A 145 -3.47 -4.25 20.33
C ARG A 145 -3.64 -4.57 21.81
N GLY A 146 -4.74 -5.26 22.13
CA GLY A 146 -5.02 -5.67 23.51
C GLY A 146 -5.41 -4.56 24.48
N ALA A 147 -5.51 -3.31 24.03
CA ALA A 147 -5.96 -2.22 24.87
C ALA A 147 -7.45 -2.38 25.17
N LYS A 148 -7.79 -2.30 26.46
CA LYS A 148 -9.18 -2.12 26.87
C LYS A 148 -9.51 -0.64 26.75
N VAL A 149 -10.59 -0.33 26.03
CA VAL A 149 -11.07 1.04 25.90
C VAL A 149 -11.45 1.56 27.28
N ASN A 150 -10.74 2.55 27.78
CA ASN A 150 -11.11 3.24 29.02
C ASN A 150 -12.10 4.36 28.67
N MET A 151 -13.31 4.25 29.18
CA MET A 151 -14.35 5.25 28.93
C MET A 151 -13.97 6.66 29.41
N ALA A 152 -13.11 6.76 30.45
CA ALA A 152 -12.64 8.04 30.98
C ALA A 152 -11.55 8.69 30.08
N ASN A 153 -10.79 7.89 29.34
CA ASN A 153 -9.78 8.38 28.42
C ASN A 153 -9.66 7.45 27.19
N PRO A 154 -10.49 7.63 26.16
CA PRO A 154 -10.50 6.79 24.97
C PRO A 154 -9.21 6.86 24.14
N SER A 155 -8.48 7.98 24.22
CA SER A 155 -7.23 8.17 23.45
C SER A 155 -6.14 7.17 23.81
N THR A 156 -6.17 6.58 25.01
CA THR A 156 -5.20 5.55 25.42
C THR A 156 -5.31 4.25 24.63
N ALA A 157 -6.42 4.04 23.95
CA ALA A 157 -6.64 2.87 23.09
C ALA A 157 -5.96 2.99 21.74
N PHE A 158 -5.43 4.16 21.38
CA PHE A 158 -4.78 4.41 20.09
C PHE A 158 -3.30 4.73 20.28
N VAL A 159 -2.53 4.40 19.25
CA VAL A 159 -1.19 4.94 19.02
C VAL A 159 -1.32 5.99 17.95
N THR A 160 -0.75 7.17 18.19
CA THR A 160 -0.79 8.29 17.25
C THR A 160 0.58 8.48 16.62
N GLY A 161 0.59 8.81 15.33
CA GLY A 161 1.81 9.17 14.61
C GLY A 161 1.50 10.24 13.58
N ASN A 162 2.50 11.03 13.24
CA ASN A 162 2.43 12.05 12.20
C ASN A 162 3.30 11.60 11.04
N LEU A 163 2.72 11.51 9.84
CA LEU A 163 3.45 11.14 8.62
C LEU A 163 3.32 12.25 7.58
N PHE A 164 4.43 12.61 6.96
CA PHE A 164 4.42 13.52 5.82
C PHE A 164 4.21 12.74 4.52
N SER A 165 3.64 13.39 3.52
CA SER A 165 3.46 12.75 2.20
C SER A 165 4.72 12.94 1.36
N SER A 166 5.39 11.85 0.98
CA SER A 166 6.52 11.86 0.04
C SER A 166 6.08 11.73 -1.42
N GLY A 167 4.90 11.15 -1.66
CA GLY A 167 4.34 10.92 -2.97
C GLY A 167 2.86 10.61 -2.90
N LEU A 168 2.29 10.22 -4.01
CA LEU A 168 0.90 9.76 -4.12
C LEU A 168 0.87 8.50 -4.98
N VAL A 169 -0.06 7.62 -4.70
CA VAL A 169 -0.27 6.40 -5.47
C VAL A 169 -1.68 6.38 -6.04
N LEU A 170 -1.79 5.90 -7.28
CA LEU A 170 -3.07 5.68 -7.96
C LEU A 170 -3.72 4.40 -7.42
N LEU A 171 -4.56 4.54 -6.39
CA LEU A 171 -5.39 3.48 -5.83
C LEU A 171 -6.80 3.99 -5.58
#